data_9552844efce2a07fa0d1a7f35e8c9489
#
_entry.id   9552844efce2a07fa0d1a7f35e8c9489
#
_cell.length_a   1.000
_cell.length_b   1.000
_cell.length_c   1.000
_cell.angle_alpha   90.00
_cell.angle_beta   90.00
_cell.angle_gamma   90.00
#
_symmetry.space_group_name_H-M   'P 1'
#
loop_
_entity.id
_entity.type
_entity.pdbx_description
1 polymer ?
#
loop_
_entity_poly.entity_id
_entity_poly.type
_entity_poly.pdbx_seq_one_letter_code
_entity_poly.pdbx_strand_id
1 'polypeptide(L)'
;LRRCFFDPPGVARGLGWWAVVLRSEARVLACRPGAALLDELRLGVVGPHEAGSEALFEVRAFVPSLGVGEDPVTGSLNAGLGQWLIGAGLAPPAYLAAQGTVLGRAGKVFIEQAGDTVWVGGEVAGCVEGTLTL
;
A
#
# COMPACT_ATOMS: atom_id res chain seq x y z
N LEU A 1 -5.10 20.09 3.46
CA LEU A 1 -5.44 18.88 2.67
C LEU A 1 -5.42 19.26 1.19
N ARG A 2 -4.32 18.99 0.49
CA ARG A 2 -4.40 18.91 -0.96
C ARG A 2 -4.98 17.54 -1.27
N ARG A 3 -6.24 17.48 -1.65
CA ARG A 3 -6.86 16.31 -2.24
C ARG A 3 -6.27 16.17 -3.65
N CYS A 4 -5.26 15.37 -3.80
CA CYS A 4 -4.91 14.85 -5.11
C CYS A 4 -5.71 13.57 -5.30
N PHE A 5 -6.90 13.69 -5.85
CA PHE A 5 -7.58 12.57 -6.47
C PHE A 5 -6.86 12.37 -7.81
N PHE A 6 -6.01 11.38 -7.87
CA PHE A 6 -5.50 10.90 -9.15
C PHE A 6 -6.18 9.58 -9.43
N ASP A 7 -6.84 9.53 -10.55
CA ASP A 7 -7.17 8.28 -11.22
C ASP A 7 -5.94 7.92 -12.09
N PRO A 8 -4.97 7.18 -11.57
CA PRO A 8 -3.81 6.82 -12.36
C PRO A 8 -4.26 5.80 -13.38
N PRO A 9 -3.96 5.97 -14.66
CA PRO A 9 -4.38 5.05 -15.72
C PRO A 9 -3.87 3.60 -15.56
N GLY A 10 -3.12 3.29 -14.50
CA GLY A 10 -2.63 1.97 -14.15
C GLY A 10 -3.35 1.26 -13.00
N VAL A 11 -3.99 1.97 -12.08
CA VAL A 11 -4.69 1.38 -10.91
C VAL A 11 -6.07 0.83 -11.28
N ALA A 12 -6.69 1.33 -12.34
CA ALA A 12 -7.97 0.83 -12.85
C ALA A 12 -7.94 -0.64 -13.35
N ARG A 13 -6.78 -1.29 -13.42
CA ARG A 13 -6.64 -2.69 -13.86
C ARG A 13 -6.43 -3.68 -12.72
N GLY A 14 -6.25 -3.23 -11.52
CA GLY A 14 -6.21 -4.03 -10.30
C GLY A 14 -7.57 -3.99 -9.59
N LEU A 15 -7.63 -4.43 -8.34
CA LEU A 15 -8.83 -4.59 -7.50
C LEU A 15 -9.59 -3.27 -7.14
N GLY A 16 -9.48 -2.21 -7.93
CA GLY A 16 -10.27 -0.98 -7.75
C GLY A 16 -9.90 -0.16 -6.52
N TRP A 17 -8.62 0.10 -6.28
CA TRP A 17 -8.14 0.95 -5.20
C TRP A 17 -8.23 2.42 -5.54
N TRP A 18 -8.69 3.21 -4.57
CA TRP A 18 -8.48 4.65 -4.51
C TRP A 18 -7.29 4.93 -3.60
N ALA A 19 -6.38 5.79 -4.02
CA ALA A 19 -5.18 6.10 -3.23
C ALA A 19 -5.04 7.60 -3.00
N VAL A 20 -4.62 7.96 -1.77
CA VAL A 20 -4.39 9.35 -1.36
C VAL A 20 -3.01 9.46 -0.73
N VAL A 21 -2.20 10.41 -1.23
CA VAL A 21 -0.92 10.76 -0.60
C VAL A 21 -1.15 11.79 0.50
N LEU A 22 -0.72 11.46 1.71
CA LEU A 22 -0.69 12.35 2.86
C LEU A 22 0.72 12.92 3.06
N ARG A 23 0.83 13.97 3.87
CA ARG A 23 2.10 14.73 4.00
C ARG A 23 3.16 14.02 4.83
N SER A 24 2.79 13.04 5.64
CA SER A 24 3.72 12.33 6.54
C SER A 24 3.12 11.02 7.03
N GLU A 25 3.97 10.12 7.50
CA GLU A 25 3.64 8.93 8.28
C GLU A 25 2.64 9.23 9.41
N ALA A 26 2.90 10.26 10.21
CA ALA A 26 2.02 10.61 11.33
C ALA A 26 0.58 10.91 10.89
N ARG A 27 0.40 11.50 9.70
CA ARG A 27 -0.93 11.71 9.11
C ARG A 27 -1.57 10.43 8.63
N VAL A 28 -0.80 9.49 8.11
CA VAL A 28 -1.27 8.16 7.72
C VAL A 28 -1.75 7.39 8.95
N LEU A 29 -0.93 7.33 10.01
CA LEU A 29 -1.25 6.63 11.26
C LEU A 29 -2.48 7.22 11.97
N ALA A 30 -2.64 8.55 11.92
CA ALA A 30 -3.79 9.24 12.50
C ALA A 30 -5.05 9.21 11.62
N CYS A 31 -4.97 8.70 10.39
CA CYS A 31 -6.10 8.70 9.46
C CYS A 31 -7.27 7.85 9.99
N ARG A 32 -8.47 8.44 9.97
CA ARG A 32 -9.73 7.77 10.34
C ARG A 32 -10.77 8.14 9.29
N PRO A 33 -10.87 7.38 8.20
CA PRO A 33 -11.87 7.64 7.17
C PRO A 33 -13.28 7.44 7.72
N GLY A 34 -14.20 8.32 7.34
CA GLY A 34 -15.60 8.15 7.72
C GLY A 34 -16.24 6.93 7.04
N ALA A 35 -17.16 6.24 7.73
CA ALA A 35 -17.82 5.03 7.24
C ALA A 35 -18.48 5.25 5.87
N ALA A 36 -19.17 6.38 5.67
CA ALA A 36 -19.82 6.70 4.40
C ALA A 36 -18.87 6.79 3.19
N LEU A 37 -17.59 7.11 3.43
CA LEU A 37 -16.57 7.13 2.37
C LEU A 37 -16.14 5.71 1.98
N LEU A 38 -16.25 4.78 2.92
CA LEU A 38 -15.74 3.42 2.79
C LEU A 38 -16.78 2.41 2.32
N ASP A 39 -18.07 2.76 2.28
CA ASP A 39 -19.15 1.84 1.93
C ASP A 39 -19.00 1.24 0.52
N GLU A 40 -18.38 1.99 -0.40
CA GLU A 40 -18.19 1.57 -1.78
C GLU A 40 -16.73 1.58 -2.25
N LEU A 41 -15.81 2.08 -1.41
CA LEU A 41 -14.43 2.33 -1.82
C LEU A 41 -13.43 1.45 -1.07
N ARG A 42 -12.46 0.92 -1.81
CA ARG A 42 -11.20 0.43 -1.25
C ARG A 42 -10.24 1.60 -1.23
N LEU A 43 -9.91 2.08 -0.02
CA LEU A 43 -9.09 3.28 0.14
C LEU A 43 -7.70 2.93 0.65
N GLY A 44 -6.67 3.26 -0.15
CA GLY A 44 -5.28 3.30 0.27
C GLY A 44 -4.87 4.71 0.69
N VAL A 45 -4.18 4.83 1.80
CA VAL A 45 -3.51 6.08 2.18
C VAL A 45 -2.01 5.80 2.33
N VAL A 46 -1.19 6.72 1.83
CA VAL A 46 0.26 6.61 1.84
C VAL A 46 0.88 7.95 2.22
N GLY A 47 1.97 7.93 2.97
CA GLY A 47 2.71 9.14 3.33
C GLY A 47 4.16 8.83 3.65
N PRO A 48 5.08 9.79 3.41
CA PRO A 48 6.51 9.57 3.61
C PRO A 48 6.84 9.46 5.10
N HIS A 49 7.77 8.58 5.40
CA HIS A 49 8.52 8.57 6.65
C HIS A 49 9.54 9.71 6.69
N GLU A 50 10.08 9.98 7.87
CA GLU A 50 11.19 10.92 8.01
C GLU A 50 12.46 10.39 7.30
N ALA A 51 13.32 11.32 6.86
CA ALA A 51 14.57 10.98 6.22
C ALA A 51 15.45 10.12 7.16
N GLY A 52 16.00 9.03 6.63
CA GLY A 52 16.81 8.08 7.39
C GLY A 52 16.03 6.91 8.01
N SER A 53 14.71 6.88 7.87
CA SER A 53 13.89 5.72 8.25
C SER A 53 14.17 4.52 7.35
N GLU A 54 13.99 3.30 7.87
CA GLU A 54 14.13 2.07 7.07
C GLU A 54 13.09 2.03 5.93
N ALA A 55 11.83 2.32 6.25
CA ALA A 55 10.77 2.44 5.26
C ALA A 55 10.70 3.86 4.68
N LEU A 56 10.45 3.95 3.39
CA LEU A 56 10.24 5.23 2.71
C LEU A 56 8.83 5.77 2.92
N PHE A 57 7.84 4.87 2.95
CA PHE A 57 6.43 5.21 3.11
C PHE A 57 5.75 4.36 4.17
N GLU A 58 4.80 4.97 4.88
CA GLU A 58 3.75 4.28 5.63
C GLU A 58 2.52 4.15 4.74
N VAL A 59 1.89 2.97 4.76
CA VAL A 59 0.70 2.64 3.97
C VAL A 59 -0.39 2.09 4.88
N ARG A 60 -1.65 2.46 4.62
CA ARG A 60 -2.81 1.81 5.22
C ARG A 60 -3.86 1.50 4.16
N ALA A 61 -4.54 0.37 4.31
CA ALA A 61 -5.52 -0.14 3.37
C ALA A 61 -6.87 -0.35 4.05
N PHE A 62 -7.86 0.45 3.72
CA PHE A 62 -9.22 0.35 4.26
C PHE A 62 -10.12 -0.40 3.29
N VAL A 63 -10.70 -1.54 3.75
CA VAL A 63 -11.46 -2.49 2.91
C VAL A 63 -12.72 -3.01 3.60
N PRO A 64 -13.58 -2.17 4.17
CA PRO A 64 -14.75 -2.64 4.92
C PRO A 64 -15.72 -3.46 4.05
N SER A 65 -15.78 -3.19 2.75
CA SER A 65 -16.57 -3.98 1.79
C SER A 65 -16.16 -5.46 1.71
N LEU A 66 -14.98 -5.83 2.20
CA LEU A 66 -14.50 -7.22 2.28
C LEU A 66 -14.73 -7.85 3.67
N GLY A 67 -15.48 -7.19 4.56
CA GLY A 67 -15.71 -7.65 5.93
C GLY A 67 -14.55 -7.41 6.90
N VAL A 68 -13.50 -6.74 6.44
CA VAL A 68 -12.30 -6.37 7.23
C VAL A 68 -12.15 -4.86 7.18
N GLY A 69 -12.12 -4.18 8.32
CA GLY A 69 -12.03 -2.72 8.36
C GLY A 69 -10.72 -2.17 7.76
N GLU A 70 -9.61 -2.87 8.01
CA GLU A 70 -8.28 -2.53 7.50
C GLU A 70 -7.47 -3.81 7.25
N ASP A 71 -6.81 -3.89 6.09
CA ASP A 71 -5.95 -5.01 5.73
C ASP A 71 -4.50 -4.75 6.17
N PRO A 72 -3.87 -5.67 6.93
CA PRO A 72 -2.54 -5.46 7.50
C PRO A 72 -1.42 -5.34 6.47
N VAL A 73 -1.48 -6.07 5.36
CA VAL A 73 -0.51 -5.99 4.26
C VAL A 73 -1.20 -6.30 2.93
N THR A 74 -1.17 -5.34 2.00
CA THR A 74 -1.96 -5.41 0.78
C THR A 74 -1.07 -5.35 -0.46
N GLY A 75 -0.80 -6.49 -1.06
CA GLY A 75 0.05 -6.59 -2.25
C GLY A 75 -0.49 -5.79 -3.45
N SER A 76 -1.78 -5.90 -3.74
CA SER A 76 -2.42 -5.22 -4.87
C SER A 76 -2.44 -3.69 -4.74
N LEU A 77 -2.65 -3.15 -3.53
CA LEU A 77 -2.53 -1.72 -3.27
C LEU A 77 -1.10 -1.25 -3.48
N ASN A 78 -0.13 -1.95 -2.88
CA ASN A 78 1.28 -1.57 -2.97
C ASN A 78 1.83 -1.68 -4.40
N ALA A 79 1.33 -2.61 -5.21
CA ALA A 79 1.66 -2.67 -6.64
C ALA A 79 1.17 -1.41 -7.38
N GLY A 80 -0.06 -1.00 -7.16
CA GLY A 80 -0.61 0.23 -7.74
C GLY A 80 0.11 1.49 -7.25
N LEU A 81 0.40 1.57 -5.95
CA LEU A 81 1.18 2.68 -5.38
C LEU A 81 2.59 2.73 -5.98
N GLY A 82 3.25 1.57 -6.13
CA GLY A 82 4.58 1.49 -6.75
C GLY A 82 4.58 2.03 -8.17
N GLN A 83 3.65 1.59 -9.01
CA GLN A 83 3.51 2.08 -10.38
C GLN A 83 3.28 3.60 -10.41
N TRP A 84 2.38 4.09 -9.57
CA TRP A 84 2.06 5.51 -9.53
C TRP A 84 3.19 6.37 -8.99
N LEU A 85 3.72 6.05 -7.79
CA LEU A 85 4.70 6.89 -7.12
C LEU A 85 6.04 6.92 -7.88
N ILE A 86 6.48 5.80 -8.43
CA ILE A 86 7.69 5.73 -9.26
C ILE A 86 7.45 6.48 -10.58
N GLY A 87 6.34 6.21 -11.26
CA GLY A 87 6.00 6.86 -12.53
C GLY A 87 5.82 8.38 -12.41
N ALA A 88 5.38 8.88 -11.25
CA ALA A 88 5.26 10.30 -10.96
C ALA A 88 6.56 10.95 -10.44
N GLY A 89 7.65 10.19 -10.29
CA GLY A 89 8.91 10.67 -9.72
C GLY A 89 8.86 10.99 -8.22
N LEU A 90 7.88 10.44 -7.51
CA LEU A 90 7.69 10.61 -6.05
C LEU A 90 8.39 9.53 -5.23
N ALA A 91 8.83 8.45 -5.87
CA ALA A 91 9.58 7.37 -5.26
C ALA A 91 10.75 6.93 -6.16
N PRO A 92 11.84 6.41 -5.59
CA PRO A 92 12.88 5.75 -6.36
C PRO A 92 12.38 4.42 -6.96
N PRO A 93 13.09 3.84 -7.94
CA PRO A 93 12.73 2.56 -8.55
C PRO A 93 12.65 1.38 -7.57
N ALA A 94 13.33 1.47 -6.43
CA ALA A 94 13.27 0.46 -5.38
C ALA A 94 13.11 1.13 -4.01
N TYR A 95 12.16 0.64 -3.20
CA TYR A 95 11.93 1.15 -1.86
C TYR A 95 11.20 0.13 -0.97
N LEU A 96 11.24 0.38 0.33
CA LEU A 96 10.49 -0.35 1.34
C LEU A 96 9.30 0.50 1.80
N ALA A 97 8.12 -0.11 1.86
CA ALA A 97 6.94 0.47 2.52
C ALA A 97 6.61 -0.32 3.80
N ALA A 98 6.21 0.40 4.84
CA ALA A 98 5.66 -0.19 6.06
C ALA A 98 4.12 -0.19 5.97
N GLN A 99 3.48 -1.27 6.41
CA GLN A 99 2.02 -1.37 6.47
C GLN A 99 1.58 -2.22 7.68
N GLY A 100 0.42 -1.90 8.25
CA GLY A 100 -0.13 -2.64 9.38
C GLY A 100 0.30 -2.12 10.76
N THR A 101 1.04 -1.05 10.83
CA THR A 101 1.56 -0.46 12.07
C THR A 101 0.45 -0.21 13.09
N VAL A 102 -0.67 0.39 12.69
CA VAL A 102 -1.82 0.66 13.57
C VAL A 102 -2.49 -0.62 14.09
N LEU A 103 -2.35 -1.71 13.35
CA LEU A 103 -2.88 -3.03 13.71
C LEU A 103 -1.90 -3.86 14.56
N GLY A 104 -0.78 -3.28 14.99
CA GLY A 104 0.27 -3.99 15.69
C GLY A 104 1.02 -5.01 14.84
N ARG A 105 1.02 -4.81 13.52
CA ARG A 105 1.76 -5.62 12.54
C ARG A 105 2.98 -4.81 12.06
N ALA A 106 4.09 -5.49 11.88
CA ALA A 106 5.33 -4.92 11.33
C ALA A 106 5.49 -5.36 9.88
N GLY A 107 4.48 -5.09 9.05
CA GLY A 107 4.49 -5.48 7.64
C GLY A 107 5.52 -4.69 6.86
N LYS A 108 6.39 -5.40 6.14
CA LYS A 108 7.40 -4.84 5.23
C LYS A 108 7.06 -5.24 3.80
N VAL A 109 6.91 -4.25 2.94
CA VAL A 109 6.58 -4.44 1.53
C VAL A 109 7.71 -3.88 0.69
N PHE A 110 8.41 -4.77 -0.02
CA PHE A 110 9.49 -4.42 -0.92
C PHE A 110 8.92 -4.12 -2.29
N ILE A 111 9.21 -2.94 -2.82
CA ILE A 111 8.82 -2.51 -4.16
C ILE A 111 10.06 -2.35 -5.01
N GLU A 112 10.05 -2.94 -6.20
CA GLU A 112 11.15 -2.85 -7.16
C GLU A 112 10.60 -2.75 -8.57
N GLN A 113 11.03 -1.73 -9.30
CA GLN A 113 10.76 -1.60 -10.74
C GLN A 113 11.90 -2.20 -11.54
N ALA A 114 11.57 -3.18 -12.38
CA ALA A 114 12.48 -3.78 -13.35
C ALA A 114 11.90 -3.60 -14.76
N GLY A 115 12.47 -2.68 -15.54
CA GLY A 115 11.89 -2.26 -16.81
C GLY A 115 10.50 -1.64 -16.62
N ASP A 116 9.51 -2.17 -17.32
CA ASP A 116 8.12 -1.70 -17.24
C ASP A 116 7.29 -2.43 -16.15
N THR A 117 7.92 -3.35 -15.42
CA THR A 117 7.24 -4.17 -14.40
C THR A 117 7.60 -3.69 -13.00
N VAL A 118 6.57 -3.55 -12.15
CA VAL A 118 6.73 -3.31 -10.72
C VAL A 118 6.51 -4.62 -9.98
N TRP A 119 7.54 -5.05 -9.26
CA TRP A 119 7.51 -6.21 -8.38
C TRP A 119 7.16 -5.80 -6.96
N VAL A 120 6.35 -6.63 -6.32
CA VAL A 120 5.98 -6.48 -4.91
C VAL A 120 6.38 -7.73 -4.17
N GLY A 121 7.19 -7.58 -3.14
CA GLY A 121 7.72 -8.67 -2.33
C GLY A 121 7.48 -8.47 -0.84
N GLY A 122 7.61 -9.54 -0.09
CA GLY A 122 7.56 -9.55 1.36
C GLY A 122 8.46 -10.64 1.94
N GLU A 123 8.68 -10.59 3.25
CA GLU A 123 9.37 -11.67 3.96
C GLU A 123 8.47 -12.90 4.04
N VAL A 124 9.02 -14.08 3.80
CA VAL A 124 8.29 -15.36 3.80
C VAL A 124 8.93 -16.31 4.80
N ALA A 125 8.10 -16.88 5.67
CA ALA A 125 8.51 -17.97 6.54
C ALA A 125 7.96 -19.29 5.98
N GLY A 126 8.84 -20.24 5.65
CA GLY A 126 8.45 -21.59 5.27
C GLY A 126 7.97 -22.37 6.50
N CYS A 127 6.69 -22.68 6.56
CA CYS A 127 6.09 -23.43 7.68
C CYS A 127 5.78 -24.90 7.32
N VAL A 128 5.47 -25.17 6.07
CA VAL A 128 5.13 -26.52 5.57
C VAL A 128 5.73 -26.69 4.19
N GLU A 129 6.38 -27.84 3.98
CA GLU A 129 6.90 -28.28 2.69
C GLU A 129 6.34 -29.67 2.37
N GLY A 130 5.84 -29.86 1.15
CA GLY A 130 5.28 -31.13 0.74
C GLY A 130 4.83 -31.15 -0.71
N THR A 131 4.32 -32.31 -1.14
CA THR A 131 3.80 -32.52 -2.49
C THR A 131 2.30 -32.78 -2.43
N LEU A 132 1.54 -32.12 -3.29
CA LEU A 132 0.11 -32.37 -3.49
C LEU A 132 -0.08 -33.01 -4.87
N THR A 133 -0.77 -34.16 -4.90
CA THR A 133 -1.25 -34.77 -6.15
C THR A 133 -2.76 -34.52 -6.26
N LEU A 134 -3.19 -33.89 -7.36
CA LEU A 134 -4.58 -33.61 -7.68
C LEU A 134 -5.13 -34.57 -8.70
#